data_aded4a7df4e0462f35b22214325ba4d0
#
_entry.id   aded4a7df4e0462f35b22214325ba4d0
#
_cell.length_a   1.000
_cell.length_b   1.000
_cell.length_c   1.000
_cell.angle_alpha   90.00
_cell.angle_beta   90.00
_cell.angle_gamma   90.00
#
_symmetry.space_group_name_H-M   'P 1'
#
loop_
_entity.id
_entity.type
_entity.pdbx_description
1 polymer ?
#
loop_
_entity_poly.entity_id
_entity_poly.type
_entity_poly.pdbx_seq_one_letter_code
_entity_poly.pdbx_strand_id
1 'polypeptide(L)'
;MFFGIYFHILKTLLGESWFVMKYMHFKASCSYAALAAIMELNGVDTEDYKIALEIKLPWLFSKEDGAYISGPMLQCAKWFNLWLLPRGYRMAEKMVERGQLCSYLRAHKPAMLGIQTPYGKHAVVFTGFDGKYRFMNPTHENSGEHTEMSFSEEGLLALVDQETMVGTLIPAEAEPQLLTPYLKTSLSVIRENCAAIEAFAAEKHDPNAYFPMMNCLFRPLLLDGITMLELVGETALAQKFTALQQQFMAFMRGTREEALRETLSMDSLHDLTEQYASLIEQQIERLEEET
;
A
#
# COMPACT_ATOMS: atom_id res chain seq x y z
N MET A 1 -3.96 23.22 -23.11
CA MET A 1 -5.23 22.48 -23.12
C MET A 1 -5.50 21.75 -24.47
N PHE A 2 -5.01 22.20 -25.60
CA PHE A 2 -5.24 21.56 -26.92
C PHE A 2 -4.34 20.36 -27.24
N PHE A 3 -3.17 20.21 -26.64
CA PHE A 3 -2.24 19.13 -26.91
C PHE A 3 -2.73 17.76 -26.35
N GLY A 4 -3.43 17.74 -25.22
CA GLY A 4 -3.94 16.52 -24.60
C GLY A 4 -5.06 15.83 -25.39
N ILE A 5 -5.92 16.61 -26.04
CA ILE A 5 -7.06 16.09 -26.83
C ILE A 5 -6.57 15.47 -28.15
N TYR A 6 -5.55 16.05 -28.78
CA TYR A 6 -4.95 15.52 -30.00
C TYR A 6 -4.23 14.18 -29.76
N PHE A 7 -3.57 14.04 -28.62
CA PHE A 7 -2.90 12.78 -28.24
C PHE A 7 -3.90 11.66 -27.96
N HIS A 8 -5.04 11.98 -27.35
CA HIS A 8 -6.11 11.00 -27.07
C HIS A 8 -6.80 10.52 -28.34
N ILE A 9 -7.04 11.41 -29.31
CA ILE A 9 -7.66 11.07 -30.61
C ILE A 9 -6.71 10.22 -31.47
N LEU A 10 -5.40 10.49 -31.47
CA LEU A 10 -4.39 9.65 -32.14
C LEU A 10 -4.26 8.26 -31.50
N LYS A 11 -4.34 8.17 -30.15
CA LYS A 11 -4.35 6.88 -29.44
C LYS A 11 -5.49 5.97 -29.88
N THR A 12 -6.69 6.53 -30.09
CA THR A 12 -7.89 5.76 -30.49
C THR A 12 -7.86 5.32 -31.95
N LEU A 13 -7.18 6.06 -32.83
CA LEU A 13 -7.12 5.77 -34.26
C LEU A 13 -6.06 4.72 -34.65
N LEU A 14 -5.02 4.53 -33.83
CA LEU A 14 -3.93 3.60 -34.14
C LEU A 14 -4.12 2.20 -33.53
N GLY A 15 -5.17 1.96 -32.72
CA GLY A 15 -5.49 0.65 -32.17
C GLY A 15 -4.45 0.08 -31.18
N GLU A 16 -3.38 0.82 -30.92
CA GLU A 16 -2.33 0.46 -29.95
C GLU A 16 -2.57 1.23 -28.66
N SER A 17 -3.10 0.56 -27.65
CA SER A 17 -3.18 1.12 -26.30
C SER A 17 -1.78 1.07 -25.67
N TRP A 18 -0.98 2.09 -25.91
CA TRP A 18 0.26 2.32 -25.17
C TRP A 18 -0.13 2.76 -23.76
N PHE A 19 -0.34 1.81 -22.85
CA PHE A 19 -0.51 2.13 -21.45
C PHE A 19 0.84 2.57 -20.88
N VAL A 20 0.87 3.71 -20.21
CA VAL A 20 2.04 4.10 -19.44
C VAL A 20 2.10 3.18 -18.22
N MET A 21 3.16 2.40 -18.15
CA MET A 21 3.34 1.48 -17.02
C MET A 21 3.52 2.27 -15.73
N LYS A 22 2.79 1.86 -14.68
CA LYS A 22 2.93 2.42 -13.34
C LYS A 22 3.83 1.51 -12.51
N TYR A 23 4.91 2.08 -11.99
CA TYR A 23 5.88 1.36 -11.19
C TYR A 23 5.61 1.52 -9.70
N MET A 24 6.06 0.53 -8.93
CA MET A 24 6.02 0.57 -7.48
C MET A 24 7.19 1.39 -6.95
N HIS A 25 6.91 2.43 -6.17
CA HIS A 25 7.90 3.16 -5.36
C HIS A 25 8.03 2.56 -3.96
N PHE A 26 6.94 1.97 -3.45
CA PHE A 26 6.89 1.36 -2.13
C PHE A 26 7.26 -0.13 -2.17
N LYS A 27 8.04 -0.59 -1.17
CA LYS A 27 8.49 -1.99 -1.06
C LYS A 27 7.37 -2.91 -0.57
N ALA A 28 6.49 -2.41 0.29
CA ALA A 28 5.45 -3.21 0.94
C ALA A 28 4.09 -3.12 0.26
N SER A 29 3.92 -2.31 -0.80
CA SER A 29 2.62 -2.10 -1.42
C SER A 29 2.69 -2.07 -2.94
N CYS A 30 2.03 -3.05 -3.54
CA CYS A 30 1.70 -3.06 -4.97
C CYS A 30 0.34 -2.40 -5.26
N SER A 31 -0.52 -2.24 -4.25
CA SER A 31 -1.92 -1.83 -4.44
C SER A 31 -2.05 -0.35 -4.85
N TYR A 32 -1.19 0.54 -4.36
CA TYR A 32 -1.22 1.95 -4.79
C TYR A 32 -0.73 2.12 -6.23
N ALA A 33 0.25 1.35 -6.67
CA ALA A 33 0.67 1.31 -8.08
C ALA A 33 -0.43 0.68 -8.96
N ALA A 34 -1.13 -0.35 -8.48
CA ALA A 34 -2.30 -0.91 -9.15
C ALA A 34 -3.45 0.12 -9.25
N LEU A 35 -3.68 0.92 -8.19
CA LEU A 35 -4.64 2.03 -8.24
C LEU A 35 -4.23 3.08 -9.28
N ALA A 36 -2.96 3.47 -9.32
CA ALA A 36 -2.45 4.41 -10.32
C ALA A 36 -2.64 3.86 -11.75
N ALA A 37 -2.42 2.55 -11.96
CA ALA A 37 -2.67 1.89 -13.24
C ALA A 37 -4.15 1.89 -13.64
N ILE A 38 -5.08 1.66 -12.70
CA ILE A 38 -6.52 1.78 -12.93
C ILE A 38 -6.88 3.21 -13.32
N MET A 39 -6.31 4.20 -12.66
CA MET A 39 -6.58 5.61 -12.95
C MET A 39 -6.04 6.03 -14.32
N GLU A 40 -4.87 5.55 -14.73
CA GLU A 40 -4.36 5.75 -16.09
C GLU A 40 -5.32 5.18 -17.15
N LEU A 41 -5.90 4.00 -16.92
CA LEU A 41 -6.94 3.42 -17.79
C LEU A 41 -8.22 4.28 -17.88
N ASN A 42 -8.45 5.13 -16.88
CA ASN A 42 -9.55 6.09 -16.84
C ASN A 42 -9.13 7.51 -17.27
N GLY A 43 -7.92 7.69 -17.82
CA GLY A 43 -7.43 8.95 -18.34
C GLY A 43 -6.86 9.91 -17.30
N VAL A 44 -6.60 9.44 -16.08
CA VAL A 44 -5.99 10.22 -15.00
C VAL A 44 -4.55 9.73 -14.78
N ASP A 45 -3.58 10.54 -15.21
CA ASP A 45 -2.16 10.25 -15.00
C ASP A 45 -1.75 10.57 -13.56
N THR A 46 -1.32 9.54 -12.85
CA THR A 46 -0.82 9.64 -11.47
C THR A 46 0.18 8.52 -11.18
N GLU A 47 0.83 8.59 -10.02
CA GLU A 47 1.77 7.60 -9.52
C GLU A 47 1.41 7.24 -8.06
N ASP A 48 1.84 6.07 -7.57
CA ASP A 48 1.57 5.61 -6.22
C ASP A 48 2.04 6.60 -5.14
N TYR A 49 3.23 7.18 -5.28
CA TYR A 49 3.76 8.18 -4.35
C TYR A 49 3.00 9.51 -4.40
N LYS A 50 2.46 9.91 -5.56
CA LYS A 50 1.63 11.13 -5.67
C LYS A 50 0.31 10.95 -4.94
N ILE A 51 -0.33 9.79 -5.13
CA ILE A 51 -1.52 9.40 -4.35
C ILE A 51 -1.22 9.46 -2.86
N ALA A 52 -0.10 8.83 -2.45
CA ALA A 52 0.32 8.78 -1.05
C ALA A 52 0.53 10.17 -0.43
N LEU A 53 1.20 11.08 -1.13
CA LEU A 53 1.44 12.44 -0.64
C LEU A 53 0.13 13.23 -0.48
N GLU A 54 -0.77 13.13 -1.44
CA GLU A 54 -2.04 13.86 -1.42
C GLU A 54 -2.96 13.45 -0.26
N ILE A 55 -3.03 12.15 0.07
CA ILE A 55 -3.83 11.66 1.21
C ILE A 55 -3.07 11.68 2.54
N LYS A 56 -1.86 12.25 2.56
CA LYS A 56 -1.01 12.26 3.76
C LYS A 56 -0.68 10.85 4.27
N LEU A 57 -0.59 9.85 3.37
CA LEU A 57 -0.35 8.45 3.69
C LEU A 57 0.86 8.21 4.62
N PRO A 58 1.98 8.97 4.52
CA PRO A 58 3.09 8.85 5.47
C PRO A 58 2.69 9.03 6.93
N TRP A 59 1.60 9.74 7.20
CA TRP A 59 1.13 10.07 8.54
C TRP A 59 -0.08 9.25 9.00
N LEU A 60 -0.53 8.29 8.17
CA LEU A 60 -1.69 7.46 8.46
C LEU A 60 -1.29 6.14 9.12
N PHE A 61 -1.95 5.84 10.23
CA PHE A 61 -1.79 4.61 11.00
C PHE A 61 -3.16 4.03 11.33
N SER A 62 -3.23 2.71 11.39
CA SER A 62 -4.40 1.95 11.81
C SER A 62 -3.98 0.76 12.68
N LYS A 63 -4.93 0.21 13.42
CA LYS A 63 -4.77 -1.07 14.11
C LYS A 63 -5.85 -2.01 13.63
N GLU A 64 -5.48 -3.13 13.05
CA GLU A 64 -6.36 -4.13 12.46
C GLU A 64 -5.93 -5.52 12.94
N ASP A 65 -6.87 -6.29 13.48
CA ASP A 65 -6.63 -7.64 14.00
C ASP A 65 -5.42 -7.73 14.97
N GLY A 66 -5.25 -6.69 15.79
CA GLY A 66 -4.14 -6.61 16.76
C GLY A 66 -2.80 -6.20 16.18
N ALA A 67 -2.66 -6.03 14.87
CA ALA A 67 -1.47 -5.52 14.21
C ALA A 67 -1.56 -4.01 13.95
N TYR A 68 -0.45 -3.31 14.16
CA TYR A 68 -0.32 -1.90 13.75
C TYR A 68 0.06 -1.86 12.27
N ILE A 69 -0.65 -1.02 11.51
CA ILE A 69 -0.49 -0.89 10.05
C ILE A 69 -0.27 0.58 9.73
N SER A 70 0.69 0.89 8.87
CA SER A 70 1.01 2.28 8.52
C SER A 70 1.27 2.46 7.03
N GLY A 71 1.06 3.67 6.56
CA GLY A 71 1.45 4.12 5.23
C GLY A 71 0.98 3.18 4.11
N PRO A 72 1.89 2.78 3.20
CA PRO A 72 1.53 1.97 2.03
C PRO A 72 0.92 0.60 2.34
N MET A 73 0.99 0.13 3.59
CA MET A 73 0.31 -1.10 4.02
C MET A 73 -1.20 -0.91 4.25
N LEU A 74 -1.71 0.31 4.27
CA LEU A 74 -3.14 0.65 4.34
C LEU A 74 -3.78 0.45 2.96
N GLN A 75 -4.08 -0.81 2.59
CA GLN A 75 -4.38 -1.26 1.23
C GLN A 75 -5.83 -1.73 1.06
N CYS A 76 -6.81 -0.88 1.39
CA CYS A 76 -8.21 -1.20 1.16
C CYS A 76 -9.00 0.02 0.69
N ALA A 77 -10.24 -0.21 0.24
CA ALA A 77 -11.11 0.84 -0.29
C ALA A 77 -11.27 2.04 0.66
N LYS A 78 -11.28 1.84 1.97
CA LYS A 78 -11.34 2.93 2.97
C LYS A 78 -10.25 3.97 2.72
N TRP A 79 -9.02 3.53 2.45
CA TRP A 79 -7.86 4.41 2.26
C TRP A 79 -7.75 4.93 0.83
N PHE A 80 -8.03 4.08 -0.17
CA PHE A 80 -8.07 4.51 -1.57
C PHE A 80 -9.12 5.58 -1.82
N ASN A 81 -10.25 5.49 -1.14
CA ASN A 81 -11.36 6.42 -1.28
C ASN A 81 -11.06 7.82 -0.72
N LEU A 82 -10.06 7.98 0.15
CA LEU A 82 -9.56 9.31 0.54
C LEU A 82 -9.05 10.11 -0.67
N TRP A 83 -8.48 9.43 -1.65
CA TRP A 83 -7.98 10.04 -2.87
C TRP A 83 -9.01 10.05 -4.00
N LEU A 84 -9.85 9.02 -4.08
CA LEU A 84 -10.78 8.80 -5.17
C LEU A 84 -12.05 9.67 -5.07
N LEU A 85 -12.65 9.78 -3.87
CA LEU A 85 -13.92 10.50 -3.70
C LEU A 85 -13.84 11.97 -4.12
N PRO A 86 -12.79 12.75 -3.80
CA PRO A 86 -12.68 14.12 -4.29
C PRO A 86 -12.63 14.24 -5.83
N ARG A 87 -12.35 13.11 -6.51
CA ARG A 87 -12.23 13.01 -7.97
C ARG A 87 -13.48 12.44 -8.65
N GLY A 88 -14.54 12.20 -7.88
CA GLY A 88 -15.78 11.63 -8.41
C GLY A 88 -15.71 10.13 -8.69
N TYR A 89 -14.81 9.41 -8.02
CA TYR A 89 -14.68 7.96 -8.10
C TYR A 89 -14.72 7.32 -6.72
N ARG A 90 -15.07 6.04 -6.69
CA ARG A 90 -14.99 5.20 -5.50
C ARG A 90 -14.46 3.81 -5.87
N MET A 91 -13.54 3.29 -5.07
CA MET A 91 -13.20 1.88 -5.06
C MET A 91 -14.29 1.12 -4.31
N ALA A 92 -14.93 0.20 -4.99
CA ALA A 92 -15.87 -0.76 -4.40
C ALA A 92 -15.19 -2.13 -4.32
N GLU A 93 -15.12 -2.69 -3.11
CA GLU A 93 -14.53 -4.01 -2.86
C GLU A 93 -15.63 -5.05 -2.69
N LYS A 94 -15.42 -6.20 -3.30
CA LYS A 94 -16.32 -7.35 -3.19
C LYS A 94 -15.52 -8.64 -3.04
N MET A 95 -15.88 -9.46 -2.06
CA MET A 95 -15.44 -10.85 -1.99
C MET A 95 -16.13 -11.66 -3.08
N VAL A 96 -15.34 -12.33 -3.91
CA VAL A 96 -15.81 -13.12 -5.04
C VAL A 96 -15.30 -14.55 -4.90
N GLU A 97 -16.22 -15.50 -4.91
CA GLU A 97 -15.89 -16.93 -4.90
C GLU A 97 -15.07 -17.31 -6.13
N ARG A 98 -14.09 -18.20 -5.99
CA ARG A 98 -13.22 -18.68 -7.08
C ARG A 98 -14.01 -19.10 -8.32
N GLY A 99 -15.10 -19.85 -8.15
CA GLY A 99 -15.93 -20.32 -9.27
C GLY A 99 -16.67 -19.21 -10.03
N GLN A 100 -16.82 -18.04 -9.42
CA GLN A 100 -17.50 -16.88 -10.02
C GLN A 100 -16.50 -15.82 -10.55
N LEU A 101 -15.22 -15.91 -10.17
CA LEU A 101 -14.23 -14.87 -10.42
C LEU A 101 -14.11 -14.51 -11.90
N CYS A 102 -14.01 -15.51 -12.76
CA CYS A 102 -13.82 -15.31 -14.19
C CYS A 102 -15.00 -14.58 -14.85
N SER A 103 -16.22 -14.93 -14.49
CA SER A 103 -17.43 -14.24 -14.97
C SER A 103 -17.52 -12.83 -14.41
N TYR A 104 -17.17 -12.65 -13.13
CA TYR A 104 -17.17 -11.35 -12.47
C TYR A 104 -16.17 -10.39 -13.13
N LEU A 105 -14.93 -10.82 -13.36
CA LEU A 105 -13.91 -10.01 -14.03
C LEU A 105 -14.33 -9.57 -15.44
N ARG A 106 -14.92 -10.48 -16.24
CA ARG A 106 -15.42 -10.11 -17.58
C ARG A 106 -16.49 -9.02 -17.56
N ALA A 107 -17.29 -8.97 -16.49
CA ALA A 107 -18.33 -7.95 -16.32
C ALA A 107 -17.82 -6.62 -15.73
N HIS A 108 -16.66 -6.62 -15.05
CA HIS A 108 -16.16 -5.48 -14.25
C HIS A 108 -14.69 -5.21 -14.60
N LYS A 109 -14.45 -4.42 -15.63
CA LYS A 109 -13.10 -4.00 -16.03
C LYS A 109 -12.96 -2.47 -16.08
N PRO A 110 -11.83 -1.89 -15.67
CA PRO A 110 -10.70 -2.54 -15.01
C PRO A 110 -11.03 -2.96 -13.58
N ALA A 111 -10.31 -3.99 -13.07
CA ALA A 111 -10.49 -4.47 -11.71
C ALA A 111 -9.14 -4.84 -11.07
N MET A 112 -8.96 -4.52 -9.80
CA MET A 112 -7.80 -4.91 -9.00
C MET A 112 -8.11 -6.17 -8.21
N LEU A 113 -7.16 -7.11 -8.17
CA LEU A 113 -7.24 -8.29 -7.30
C LEU A 113 -5.85 -8.77 -6.87
N GLY A 114 -5.79 -9.52 -5.78
CA GLY A 114 -4.56 -10.16 -5.32
C GLY A 114 -4.40 -11.55 -5.94
N ILE A 115 -3.24 -11.85 -6.50
CA ILE A 115 -2.83 -13.20 -6.91
C ILE A 115 -1.70 -13.71 -6.01
N GLN A 116 -1.62 -15.03 -5.85
CA GLN A 116 -0.53 -15.67 -5.12
C GLN A 116 0.74 -15.71 -5.97
N THR A 117 1.85 -15.29 -5.39
CA THR A 117 3.18 -15.38 -5.97
C THR A 117 4.12 -16.09 -4.98
N PRO A 118 5.32 -16.51 -5.40
CA PRO A 118 6.31 -17.09 -4.48
C PRO A 118 6.70 -16.17 -3.32
N TYR A 119 6.48 -14.87 -3.46
CA TYR A 119 6.83 -13.86 -2.45
C TYR A 119 5.63 -13.39 -1.61
N GLY A 120 4.45 -13.97 -1.84
CA GLY A 120 3.21 -13.61 -1.16
C GLY A 120 2.14 -13.08 -2.12
N LYS A 121 1.11 -12.48 -1.55
CA LYS A 121 -0.02 -11.93 -2.33
C LYS A 121 0.40 -10.64 -3.02
N HIS A 122 0.14 -10.55 -4.33
CA HIS A 122 0.49 -9.41 -5.16
C HIS A 122 -0.74 -8.84 -5.88
N ALA A 123 -0.93 -7.51 -5.84
CA ALA A 123 -2.03 -6.86 -6.52
C ALA A 123 -1.73 -6.68 -8.01
N VAL A 124 -2.67 -7.12 -8.85
CA VAL A 124 -2.64 -6.96 -10.30
C VAL A 124 -3.94 -6.30 -10.79
N VAL A 125 -3.89 -5.69 -11.96
CA VAL A 125 -5.04 -5.03 -12.58
C VAL A 125 -5.52 -5.80 -13.79
N PHE A 126 -6.71 -6.37 -13.71
CA PHE A 126 -7.38 -6.99 -14.85
C PHE A 126 -7.79 -5.91 -15.87
N THR A 127 -7.34 -6.08 -17.11
CA THR A 127 -7.55 -5.12 -18.19
C THR A 127 -8.48 -5.64 -19.28
N GLY A 128 -8.68 -6.95 -19.39
CA GLY A 128 -9.58 -7.53 -20.40
C GLY A 128 -9.41 -9.02 -20.64
N PHE A 129 -10.26 -9.53 -21.52
CA PHE A 129 -10.28 -10.92 -21.95
C PHE A 129 -10.38 -11.01 -23.49
N ASP A 130 -9.45 -11.75 -24.08
CA ASP A 130 -9.40 -12.04 -25.52
C ASP A 130 -9.02 -13.51 -25.80
N GLY A 131 -9.63 -14.42 -25.06
CA GLY A 131 -9.24 -15.83 -25.01
C GLY A 131 -8.31 -16.14 -23.82
N LYS A 132 -7.63 -15.11 -23.29
CA LYS A 132 -6.87 -15.14 -22.03
C LYS A 132 -7.24 -13.93 -21.18
N TYR A 133 -7.14 -14.09 -19.86
CA TYR A 133 -7.29 -12.98 -18.90
C TYR A 133 -6.01 -12.18 -18.88
N ARG A 134 -6.08 -10.90 -19.27
CA ARG A 134 -4.94 -9.97 -19.34
C ARG A 134 -4.87 -9.10 -18.11
N PHE A 135 -3.66 -8.92 -17.60
CA PHE A 135 -3.38 -8.13 -16.41
C PHE A 135 -2.20 -7.20 -16.62
N MET A 136 -2.29 -6.02 -16.03
CA MET A 136 -1.11 -5.20 -15.73
C MET A 136 -0.55 -5.65 -14.39
N ASN A 137 0.77 -5.79 -14.34
CA ASN A 137 1.53 -6.20 -13.17
C ASN A 137 2.37 -5.02 -12.67
N PRO A 138 1.89 -4.24 -11.69
CA PRO A 138 2.72 -3.21 -11.06
C PRO A 138 3.96 -3.85 -10.44
N THR A 139 5.12 -3.42 -10.86
CA THR A 139 6.41 -3.93 -10.42
C THR A 139 7.38 -2.78 -10.19
N HIS A 140 8.51 -3.03 -9.56
CA HIS A 140 9.55 -2.01 -9.45
C HIS A 140 10.22 -1.75 -10.79
N GLU A 141 10.53 -0.50 -11.06
CA GLU A 141 11.33 -0.13 -12.23
C GLU A 141 12.65 -0.89 -12.21
N ASN A 142 13.06 -1.42 -13.34
CA ASN A 142 14.28 -2.22 -13.49
C ASN A 142 14.34 -3.55 -12.68
N SER A 143 13.21 -4.05 -12.18
CA SER A 143 13.16 -5.35 -11.50
C SER A 143 13.46 -6.54 -12.41
N GLY A 144 13.30 -6.37 -13.72
CA GLY A 144 13.32 -7.46 -14.70
C GLY A 144 12.04 -8.30 -14.74
N GLU A 145 11.04 -7.97 -13.96
CA GLU A 145 9.74 -8.64 -13.95
C GLU A 145 8.88 -8.19 -15.13
N HIS A 146 8.03 -9.09 -15.61
CA HIS A 146 7.09 -8.75 -16.68
C HIS A 146 5.99 -7.83 -16.15
N THR A 147 5.78 -6.72 -16.85
CA THR A 147 4.76 -5.71 -16.53
C THR A 147 3.37 -6.08 -17.04
N GLU A 148 3.28 -7.06 -17.91
CA GLU A 148 2.03 -7.64 -18.39
C GLU A 148 2.01 -9.14 -18.14
N MET A 149 0.84 -9.63 -17.74
CA MET A 149 0.59 -11.06 -17.50
C MET A 149 -0.66 -11.49 -18.27
N SER A 150 -0.68 -12.75 -18.68
CA SER A 150 -1.88 -13.34 -19.26
C SER A 150 -2.05 -14.78 -18.82
N PHE A 151 -3.28 -15.16 -18.46
CA PHE A 151 -3.60 -16.48 -17.93
C PHE A 151 -4.78 -17.10 -18.68
N SER A 152 -4.75 -18.44 -18.83
CA SER A 152 -5.97 -19.21 -19.07
C SER A 152 -6.87 -19.11 -17.82
N GLU A 153 -8.13 -19.52 -17.94
CA GLU A 153 -9.06 -19.57 -16.81
C GLU A 153 -8.50 -20.48 -15.70
N GLU A 154 -8.06 -21.67 -16.03
CA GLU A 154 -7.45 -22.61 -15.08
C GLU A 154 -6.19 -22.03 -14.41
N GLY A 155 -5.31 -21.39 -15.21
CA GLY A 155 -4.10 -20.75 -14.70
C GLY A 155 -4.39 -19.60 -13.72
N LEU A 156 -5.40 -18.77 -14.00
CA LEU A 156 -5.83 -17.71 -13.09
C LEU A 156 -6.40 -18.28 -11.78
N LEU A 157 -7.30 -19.27 -11.90
CA LEU A 157 -7.94 -19.88 -10.73
C LEU A 157 -6.95 -20.64 -9.84
N ALA A 158 -5.82 -21.09 -10.37
CA ALA A 158 -4.73 -21.67 -9.56
C ALA A 158 -3.96 -20.65 -8.72
N LEU A 159 -4.02 -19.36 -9.07
CA LEU A 159 -3.30 -18.28 -8.41
C LEU A 159 -4.14 -17.51 -7.38
N VAL A 160 -5.41 -17.83 -7.21
CA VAL A 160 -6.32 -17.11 -6.32
C VAL A 160 -6.84 -17.99 -5.19
N ASP A 161 -7.23 -17.38 -4.10
CA ASP A 161 -7.85 -18.05 -2.95
C ASP A 161 -9.27 -18.55 -3.29
N GLN A 162 -9.91 -19.29 -2.36
CA GLN A 162 -11.31 -19.73 -2.51
C GLN A 162 -12.26 -18.52 -2.59
N GLU A 163 -11.94 -17.47 -1.85
CA GLU A 163 -12.59 -16.17 -1.94
C GLU A 163 -11.52 -15.11 -2.17
N THR A 164 -11.74 -14.26 -3.15
CA THR A 164 -10.79 -13.22 -3.55
C THR A 164 -11.45 -11.85 -3.49
N MET A 165 -10.81 -10.92 -2.78
CA MET A 165 -11.23 -9.53 -2.82
C MET A 165 -10.95 -8.94 -4.19
N VAL A 166 -11.98 -8.39 -4.84
CA VAL A 166 -11.89 -7.68 -6.11
C VAL A 166 -12.32 -6.24 -5.91
N GLY A 167 -11.42 -5.32 -6.21
CA GLY A 167 -11.66 -3.88 -6.20
C GLY A 167 -12.03 -3.38 -7.60
N THR A 168 -13.14 -2.66 -7.72
CA THR A 168 -13.59 -2.06 -8.98
C THR A 168 -13.80 -0.56 -8.80
N LEU A 169 -13.37 0.21 -9.79
CA LEU A 169 -13.60 1.66 -9.80
C LEU A 169 -15.02 1.95 -10.31
N ILE A 170 -15.78 2.69 -9.54
CA ILE A 170 -17.13 3.12 -9.91
C ILE A 170 -17.25 4.65 -9.82
N PRO A 171 -18.03 5.30 -10.69
CA PRO A 171 -18.38 6.71 -10.53
C PRO A 171 -19.06 6.97 -9.18
N ALA A 172 -18.76 8.10 -8.56
CA ALA A 172 -19.37 8.55 -7.32
C ALA A 172 -19.60 10.07 -7.38
N GLU A 173 -20.43 10.60 -6.50
CA GLU A 173 -20.47 12.03 -6.28
C GLU A 173 -19.13 12.48 -5.67
N ALA A 174 -18.60 13.61 -6.16
CA ALA A 174 -17.33 14.14 -5.65
C ALA A 174 -17.53 14.72 -4.24
N GLU A 175 -16.83 14.16 -3.28
CA GLU A 175 -16.91 14.55 -1.88
C GLU A 175 -15.53 15.01 -1.37
N PRO A 176 -15.41 16.25 -0.84
CA PRO A 176 -14.19 16.66 -0.16
C PRO A 176 -13.86 15.74 1.01
N GLN A 177 -12.62 15.28 1.12
CA GLN A 177 -12.18 14.45 2.22
C GLN A 177 -11.45 15.29 3.26
N LEU A 178 -11.97 15.26 4.49
CA LEU A 178 -11.31 15.88 5.64
C LEU A 178 -10.29 14.89 6.22
N LEU A 179 -9.00 15.19 6.08
CA LEU A 179 -7.92 14.32 6.56
C LEU A 179 -7.66 14.42 8.07
N THR A 180 -8.00 15.55 8.68
CA THR A 180 -7.77 15.80 10.12
C THR A 180 -8.31 14.68 11.04
N PRO A 181 -9.54 14.15 10.88
CA PRO A 181 -10.03 13.05 11.71
C PRO A 181 -9.20 11.77 11.57
N TYR A 182 -8.70 11.48 10.37
CA TYR A 182 -7.84 10.31 10.11
C TYR A 182 -6.47 10.47 10.76
N LEU A 183 -5.88 11.67 10.71
CA LEU A 183 -4.61 11.97 11.37
C LEU A 183 -4.74 11.93 12.89
N LYS A 184 -5.83 12.43 13.47
CA LYS A 184 -6.10 12.32 14.93
C LYS A 184 -6.21 10.86 15.36
N THR A 185 -6.89 10.01 14.59
CA THR A 185 -6.94 8.57 14.83
C THR A 185 -5.55 7.95 14.72
N SER A 186 -4.78 8.32 13.68
CA SER A 186 -3.42 7.84 13.47
C SER A 186 -2.49 8.21 14.63
N LEU A 187 -2.59 9.43 15.14
CA LEU A 187 -1.84 9.88 16.33
C LEU A 187 -2.16 9.01 17.55
N SER A 188 -3.42 8.68 17.77
CA SER A 188 -3.82 7.79 18.86
C SER A 188 -3.24 6.39 18.69
N VAL A 189 -3.28 5.85 17.46
CA VAL A 189 -2.78 4.50 17.14
C VAL A 189 -1.26 4.41 17.29
N ILE A 190 -0.49 5.40 16.81
CA ILE A 190 0.97 5.38 16.96
C ILE A 190 1.41 5.54 18.43
N ARG A 191 0.71 6.34 19.21
CA ARG A 191 0.96 6.45 20.66
C ARG A 191 0.63 5.14 21.39
N GLU A 192 -0.43 4.46 21.01
CA GLU A 192 -0.73 3.12 21.51
C GLU A 192 0.38 2.13 21.15
N ASN A 193 0.90 2.21 19.92
CA ASN A 193 2.03 1.40 19.49
C ASN A 193 3.30 1.69 20.31
N CYS A 194 3.60 2.95 20.61
CA CYS A 194 4.70 3.32 21.50
C CYS A 194 4.58 2.65 22.87
N ALA A 195 3.41 2.76 23.49
CA ALA A 195 3.15 2.10 24.78
C ALA A 195 3.27 0.58 24.71
N ALA A 196 2.84 -0.03 23.59
CA ALA A 196 2.98 -1.47 23.35
C ALA A 196 4.46 -1.88 23.17
N ILE A 197 5.28 -1.06 22.52
CA ILE A 197 6.73 -1.27 22.39
C ILE A 197 7.40 -1.22 23.78
N GLU A 198 7.06 -0.23 24.59
CA GLU A 198 7.58 -0.07 25.95
C GLU A 198 7.20 -1.27 26.83
N ALA A 199 5.93 -1.67 26.83
CA ALA A 199 5.45 -2.84 27.55
C ALA A 199 6.17 -4.12 27.10
N PHE A 200 6.33 -4.29 25.78
CA PHE A 200 7.07 -5.43 25.24
C PHE A 200 8.53 -5.45 25.69
N ALA A 201 9.21 -4.30 25.72
CA ALA A 201 10.60 -4.20 26.15
C ALA A 201 10.79 -4.54 27.66
N ALA A 202 9.77 -4.26 28.48
CA ALA A 202 9.80 -4.50 29.92
C ALA A 202 9.56 -5.98 30.31
N GLU A 203 9.03 -6.82 29.42
CA GLU A 203 8.62 -8.18 29.70
C GLU A 203 9.65 -9.21 29.19
N LYS A 204 9.68 -10.38 29.84
CA LYS A 204 10.40 -11.56 29.33
C LYS A 204 9.48 -12.38 28.44
N HIS A 205 9.83 -12.50 27.19
CA HIS A 205 9.03 -13.24 26.21
C HIS A 205 9.57 -14.65 25.95
N ASP A 206 8.63 -15.58 25.70
CA ASP A 206 8.96 -16.87 25.10
C ASP A 206 9.54 -16.62 23.69
N PRO A 207 10.67 -17.26 23.33
CA PRO A 207 11.25 -17.15 21.99
C PRO A 207 10.27 -17.41 20.85
N ASN A 208 9.26 -18.27 21.06
CA ASN A 208 8.25 -18.55 20.05
C ASN A 208 7.20 -17.44 19.90
N ALA A 209 6.94 -16.67 20.95
CA ALA A 209 6.03 -15.53 20.93
C ALA A 209 6.74 -14.24 20.45
N TYR A 210 8.04 -14.15 20.65
CA TYR A 210 8.84 -12.95 20.34
C TYR A 210 8.73 -12.53 18.88
N PHE A 211 8.93 -13.47 17.95
CA PHE A 211 8.94 -13.16 16.50
C PHE A 211 7.58 -12.63 15.97
N PRO A 212 6.43 -13.26 16.25
CA PRO A 212 5.13 -12.72 15.84
C PRO A 212 4.86 -11.32 16.41
N MET A 213 5.17 -11.11 17.69
CA MET A 213 4.97 -9.80 18.34
C MET A 213 5.83 -8.70 17.72
N MET A 214 7.13 -8.97 17.50
CA MET A 214 8.04 -8.06 16.82
C MET A 214 7.52 -7.67 15.43
N ASN A 215 7.03 -8.65 14.68
CA ASN A 215 6.49 -8.40 13.35
C ASN A 215 5.22 -7.53 13.39
N CYS A 216 4.35 -7.72 14.37
CA CYS A 216 3.15 -6.89 14.55
C CYS A 216 3.45 -5.46 14.98
N LEU A 217 4.47 -5.26 15.84
CA LEU A 217 4.79 -3.94 16.40
C LEU A 217 5.66 -3.08 15.47
N PHE A 218 6.59 -3.68 14.72
CA PHE A 218 7.70 -2.95 14.08
C PHE A 218 7.69 -2.97 12.56
N ARG A 219 7.21 -4.04 11.95
CA ARG A 219 7.19 -4.19 10.50
C ARG A 219 6.59 -2.98 9.77
N PRO A 220 5.45 -2.42 10.19
CA PRO A 220 4.84 -1.31 9.49
C PRO A 220 5.75 -0.09 9.38
N LEU A 221 6.44 0.26 10.47
CA LEU A 221 7.32 1.42 10.51
C LEU A 221 8.63 1.20 9.75
N LEU A 222 9.17 -0.03 9.79
CA LEU A 222 10.52 -0.31 9.29
C LEU A 222 10.57 -0.72 7.82
N LEU A 223 9.45 -1.10 7.17
CA LEU A 223 9.48 -1.49 5.76
C LEU A 223 9.53 -0.28 4.82
N ASP A 224 8.56 0.60 4.91
CA ASP A 224 8.45 1.78 4.03
C ASP A 224 8.57 3.11 4.77
N GLY A 225 8.80 3.09 6.10
CA GLY A 225 8.92 4.30 6.90
C GLY A 225 10.02 5.23 6.41
N ILE A 226 11.17 4.69 6.01
CA ILE A 226 12.26 5.47 5.44
C ILE A 226 11.83 6.15 4.15
N THR A 227 11.29 5.38 3.19
CA THR A 227 10.81 5.90 1.90
C THR A 227 9.75 6.99 2.10
N MET A 228 8.82 6.77 3.03
CA MET A 228 7.78 7.75 3.34
C MET A 228 8.34 9.03 3.95
N LEU A 229 9.27 8.92 4.89
CA LEU A 229 9.92 10.09 5.51
C LEU A 229 10.75 10.88 4.49
N GLU A 230 11.45 10.19 3.60
CA GLU A 230 12.18 10.84 2.50
C GLU A 230 11.25 11.60 1.55
N LEU A 231 10.10 11.01 1.20
CA LEU A 231 9.08 11.65 0.35
C LEU A 231 8.52 12.95 0.93
N VAL A 232 8.45 13.06 2.26
CA VAL A 232 7.95 14.27 2.94
C VAL A 232 9.08 15.20 3.41
N GLY A 233 10.34 14.89 3.07
CA GLY A 233 11.50 15.72 3.38
C GLY A 233 12.10 15.51 4.79
N GLU A 234 11.61 14.53 5.55
CA GLU A 234 12.09 14.19 6.90
C GLU A 234 13.36 13.32 6.87
N THR A 235 14.36 13.75 6.10
CA THR A 235 15.58 12.98 5.81
C THR A 235 16.37 12.63 7.08
N ALA A 236 16.42 13.51 8.07
CA ALA A 236 17.15 13.26 9.32
C ALA A 236 16.54 12.10 10.11
N LEU A 237 15.20 12.03 10.19
CA LEU A 237 14.51 10.92 10.83
C LEU A 237 14.61 9.64 10.00
N ALA A 238 14.51 9.72 8.67
CA ALA A 238 14.70 8.60 7.76
C ALA A 238 16.08 7.93 7.96
N GLN A 239 17.14 8.70 8.10
CA GLN A 239 18.48 8.18 8.38
C GLN A 239 18.58 7.43 9.71
N LYS A 240 17.92 7.92 10.75
CA LYS A 240 17.88 7.22 12.05
C LYS A 240 17.14 5.89 11.95
N PHE A 241 16.06 5.81 11.17
CA PHE A 241 15.35 4.55 10.92
C PHE A 241 16.16 3.54 10.11
N THR A 242 17.13 3.99 9.29
CA THR A 242 17.95 3.09 8.47
C THR A 242 18.71 2.06 9.31
N ALA A 243 19.29 2.46 10.42
CA ALA A 243 20.00 1.54 11.31
C ALA A 243 19.06 0.48 11.93
N LEU A 244 17.88 0.90 12.37
CA LEU A 244 16.86 -0.02 12.90
C LEU A 244 16.31 -0.94 11.82
N GLN A 245 16.10 -0.44 10.61
CA GLN A 245 15.67 -1.28 9.49
C GLN A 245 16.69 -2.37 9.18
N GLN A 246 17.97 -2.07 9.21
CA GLN A 246 19.04 -3.06 9.01
C GLN A 246 19.00 -4.14 10.09
N GLN A 247 18.85 -3.77 11.36
CA GLN A 247 18.70 -4.71 12.48
C GLN A 247 17.45 -5.58 12.29
N PHE A 248 16.32 -4.97 11.95
CA PHE A 248 15.06 -5.68 11.70
C PHE A 248 15.17 -6.66 10.52
N MET A 249 15.81 -6.26 9.43
CA MET A 249 16.01 -7.12 8.26
C MET A 249 16.97 -8.29 8.56
N ALA A 250 18.00 -8.08 9.38
CA ALA A 250 18.87 -9.16 9.87
C ALA A 250 18.05 -10.13 10.75
N PHE A 251 17.26 -9.61 11.69
CA PHE A 251 16.34 -10.39 12.52
C PHE A 251 15.36 -11.23 11.68
N MET A 252 14.78 -10.66 10.61
CA MET A 252 13.82 -11.37 9.74
C MET A 252 14.47 -12.46 8.87
N ARG A 253 15.76 -12.35 8.59
CA ARG A 253 16.51 -13.34 7.77
C ARG A 253 17.21 -14.40 8.57
N GLY A 254 17.44 -14.18 9.85
CA GLY A 254 18.14 -15.11 10.75
C GLY A 254 17.31 -16.35 11.06
N THR A 255 18.01 -17.39 11.56
CA THR A 255 17.32 -18.47 12.26
C THR A 255 16.73 -17.93 13.56
N ARG A 256 15.74 -18.63 14.15
CA ARG A 256 15.16 -18.19 15.44
C ARG A 256 16.23 -17.96 16.53
N GLU A 257 17.28 -18.75 16.52
CA GLU A 257 18.37 -18.64 17.50
C GLU A 257 19.30 -17.46 17.23
N GLU A 258 19.60 -17.18 15.95
CA GLU A 258 20.36 -16.00 15.54
C GLU A 258 19.56 -14.72 15.77
N ALA A 259 18.27 -14.70 15.44
CA ALA A 259 17.36 -13.57 15.66
C ALA A 259 17.26 -13.19 17.15
N LEU A 260 17.36 -14.15 18.07
CA LEU A 260 17.36 -13.88 19.51
C LEU A 260 18.67 -13.29 20.02
N ARG A 261 19.76 -13.46 19.29
CA ARG A 261 21.08 -12.90 19.65
C ARG A 261 21.27 -11.49 19.11
N GLU A 262 20.63 -11.15 18.00
CA GLU A 262 20.61 -9.80 17.42
C GLU A 262 19.44 -9.01 18.02
N THR A 263 19.69 -8.31 19.10
CA THR A 263 18.68 -7.44 19.72
C THR A 263 18.45 -6.20 18.89
N LEU A 264 17.22 -6.05 18.39
CA LEU A 264 16.73 -4.74 17.93
C LEU A 264 16.76 -3.77 19.10
N SER A 265 17.31 -2.58 18.91
CA SER A 265 17.32 -1.56 19.97
C SER A 265 15.91 -1.03 20.22
N MET A 266 15.29 -1.57 21.28
CA MET A 266 13.91 -1.21 21.67
C MET A 266 13.80 0.25 22.10
N ASP A 267 14.77 0.76 22.85
CA ASP A 267 14.81 2.17 23.26
C ASP A 267 14.87 3.09 22.04
N SER A 268 15.77 2.79 21.09
CA SER A 268 15.86 3.57 19.85
C SER A 268 14.58 3.52 19.03
N LEU A 269 13.91 2.37 18.99
CA LEU A 269 12.64 2.23 18.30
C LEU A 269 11.53 3.04 18.96
N HIS A 270 11.42 2.98 20.27
CA HIS A 270 10.49 3.80 21.05
C HIS A 270 10.71 5.28 20.77
N ASP A 271 11.93 5.77 20.93
CA ASP A 271 12.29 7.18 20.70
C ASP A 271 11.96 7.66 19.28
N LEU A 272 12.23 6.83 18.27
CA LEU A 272 11.94 7.19 16.88
C LEU A 272 10.44 7.16 16.59
N THR A 273 9.68 6.26 17.23
CA THR A 273 8.23 6.20 17.10
C THR A 273 7.57 7.42 17.74
N GLU A 274 8.07 7.90 18.89
CA GLU A 274 7.64 9.14 19.51
C GLU A 274 7.96 10.37 18.63
N GLN A 275 9.15 10.43 18.02
CA GLN A 275 9.47 11.48 17.06
C GLN A 275 8.51 11.47 15.86
N TYR A 276 8.14 10.27 15.38
CA TYR A 276 7.17 10.14 14.31
C TYR A 276 5.76 10.61 14.72
N ALA A 277 5.33 10.27 15.95
CA ALA A 277 4.06 10.75 16.51
C ALA A 277 4.03 12.29 16.60
N SER A 278 5.13 12.90 17.00
CA SER A 278 5.26 14.36 17.04
C SER A 278 5.12 15.03 15.67
N LEU A 279 5.63 14.39 14.61
CA LEU A 279 5.42 14.87 13.23
C LEU A 279 3.96 14.78 12.78
N ILE A 280 3.24 13.73 13.17
CA ILE A 280 1.80 13.63 12.91
C ILE A 280 1.04 14.75 13.60
N GLU A 281 1.37 15.05 14.85
CA GLU A 281 0.78 16.16 15.62
C GLU A 281 0.97 17.50 14.90
N GLN A 282 2.19 17.79 14.44
CA GLN A 282 2.46 18.98 13.62
C GLN A 282 1.67 19.04 12.32
N GLN A 283 1.42 17.88 11.68
CA GLN A 283 0.57 17.86 10.47
C GLN A 283 -0.90 18.17 10.79
N ILE A 284 -1.39 17.74 11.96
CA ILE A 284 -2.75 18.08 12.43
C ILE A 284 -2.86 19.59 12.65
N GLU A 285 -1.92 20.16 13.39
CA GLU A 285 -1.88 21.60 13.68
C GLU A 285 -1.89 22.44 12.39
N ARG A 286 -1.04 22.11 11.42
CA ARG A 286 -1.01 22.79 10.11
C ARG A 286 -2.34 22.75 9.38
N LEU A 287 -3.00 21.58 9.35
CA LEU A 287 -4.30 21.46 8.67
C LEU A 287 -5.43 22.21 9.40
N GLU A 288 -5.34 22.34 10.74
CA GLU A 288 -6.30 23.11 11.52
C GLU A 288 -6.12 24.64 11.33
N GLU A 289 -4.88 25.09 11.08
CA GLU A 289 -4.59 26.49 10.78
C GLU A 289 -5.03 26.90 9.35
N GLU A 290 -5.07 25.95 8.40
CA GLU A 290 -5.47 26.18 7.01
C GLU A 290 -7.00 26.19 6.80
N THR A 291 -7.79 25.79 7.83
CA THR A 291 -9.26 25.67 7.76
C THR A 291 -9.96 26.80 8.46
#